data_cfd8e5b4c76e7a6a57ff3d81327a6166
#
_entry.id   cfd8e5b4c76e7a6a57ff3d81327a6166
#
_cell.length_a   1.000
_cell.length_b   1.000
_cell.length_c   1.000
_cell.angle_alpha   90.00
_cell.angle_beta   90.00
_cell.angle_gamma   90.00
#
_symmetry.space_group_name_H-M   'P 1'
#
loop_
_entity.id
_entity.type
_entity.pdbx_description
1 polymer ?
#
loop_
_entity_poly.entity_id
_entity_poly.type
_entity_poly.pdbx_seq_one_letter_code
_entity_poly.pdbx_strand_id
1 'polypeptide(L)'
;MIKKLITFILIITLFLTLPVSTAAQVNFTDIPFTSQYYTAIQYLSSHEIIYGIGNNQFDPDSNITFYQWALMFNRASKPIATNSPDSTPMTYGQLIESAFNAFNINVYSYELYLNGYHLSEQDNRLRVAQEFGLIEDVKASDYVCRGKAAKILYELLTHEYKEIEPPLMTDWPFVNRESVWPDEYLLQVQLVPEEIRARFKQGGWQFVIDYEYLNKLSEEYQTSAIGATSFSDKRITVKRPDAILHEFGHYLDWSLGFISDSVESEIKKAFMLREYARTSSREYFADYFEYWIVNHEDVEMMNKIKNFTPMTYALFDSLEKHGWELD
;
A
#
# COMPACT_ATOMS: atom_id res chain seq x y z
N MET A 1 -37.64 25.78 -39.99
CA MET A 1 -36.39 26.07 -39.22
C MET A 1 -36.64 26.93 -37.98
N ILE A 2 -37.45 27.98 -38.04
CA ILE A 2 -37.69 28.92 -36.93
C ILE A 2 -38.33 28.27 -35.68
N LYS A 3 -39.29 27.33 -35.83
CA LYS A 3 -39.92 26.62 -34.70
C LYS A 3 -38.97 25.75 -33.89
N LYS A 4 -37.94 25.14 -34.51
CA LYS A 4 -36.93 24.34 -33.80
C LYS A 4 -35.93 25.22 -33.03
N LEU A 5 -35.65 26.42 -33.51
CA LEU A 5 -34.76 27.38 -32.83
C LEU A 5 -35.42 27.96 -31.57
N ILE A 6 -36.73 28.25 -31.61
CA ILE A 6 -37.48 28.75 -30.43
C ILE A 6 -37.55 27.69 -29.33
N THR A 7 -37.75 26.42 -29.68
CA THR A 7 -37.78 25.33 -28.68
C THR A 7 -36.40 25.12 -28.03
N PHE A 8 -35.33 25.29 -28.78
CA PHE A 8 -33.96 25.17 -28.24
C PHE A 8 -33.58 26.33 -27.28
N ILE A 9 -34.01 27.55 -27.63
CA ILE A 9 -33.82 28.73 -26.76
C ILE A 9 -34.64 28.61 -25.47
N LEU A 10 -35.85 28.07 -25.54
CA LEU A 10 -36.73 27.88 -24.36
C LEU A 10 -36.17 26.81 -23.40
N ILE A 11 -35.51 25.76 -23.92
CA ILE A 11 -34.83 24.74 -23.09
C ILE A 11 -33.60 25.31 -22.42
N ILE A 12 -32.80 26.13 -23.11
CA ILE A 12 -31.60 26.78 -22.53
C ILE A 12 -31.99 27.79 -21.46
N THR A 13 -33.08 28.57 -21.64
CA THR A 13 -33.54 29.50 -20.61
C THR A 13 -34.14 28.80 -19.39
N LEU A 14 -34.73 27.60 -19.56
CA LEU A 14 -35.28 26.84 -18.45
C LEU A 14 -34.14 26.20 -17.57
N PHE A 15 -32.98 25.84 -18.15
CA PHE A 15 -31.85 25.37 -17.40
C PHE A 15 -31.10 26.50 -16.64
N LEU A 16 -31.23 27.74 -17.08
CA LEU A 16 -30.58 28.89 -16.41
C LEU A 16 -31.39 29.45 -15.22
N THR A 17 -32.60 28.95 -14.97
CA THR A 17 -33.44 29.41 -13.86
C THR A 17 -33.66 28.39 -12.75
N LEU A 18 -32.90 27.30 -12.74
CA LEU A 18 -32.90 26.44 -11.55
C LEU A 18 -32.28 27.25 -10.39
N PRO A 19 -33.02 27.43 -9.27
CA PRO A 19 -32.45 28.09 -8.13
C PRO A 19 -31.22 27.28 -7.70
N VAL A 20 -30.02 27.90 -7.77
CA VAL A 20 -28.88 27.40 -7.06
C VAL A 20 -29.31 27.48 -5.60
N SER A 21 -29.67 26.34 -5.01
CA SER A 21 -29.88 26.25 -3.58
C SER A 21 -28.58 26.64 -2.93
N THR A 22 -28.49 27.88 -2.51
CA THR A 22 -27.41 28.31 -1.61
C THR A 22 -27.72 27.62 -0.29
N ALA A 23 -27.07 26.45 -0.07
CA ALA A 23 -27.09 25.83 1.23
C ALA A 23 -26.71 26.92 2.26
N ALA A 24 -27.56 27.12 3.26
CA ALA A 24 -27.31 28.16 4.26
C ALA A 24 -25.97 27.88 4.91
N GLN A 25 -25.05 28.84 4.84
CA GLN A 25 -23.74 28.72 5.47
C GLN A 25 -23.95 28.54 6.98
N VAL A 26 -23.63 27.35 7.49
CA VAL A 26 -23.71 27.07 8.93
C VAL A 26 -22.50 27.66 9.60
N ASN A 27 -22.68 28.70 10.40
CA ASN A 27 -21.60 29.29 11.18
C ASN A 27 -21.60 28.68 12.59
N PHE A 28 -20.62 27.84 12.87
CA PHE A 28 -20.38 27.33 14.21
C PHE A 28 -19.67 28.39 15.05
N THR A 29 -20.21 28.65 16.26
CA THR A 29 -19.72 29.71 17.16
C THR A 29 -18.34 29.42 17.74
N ASP A 30 -17.96 28.16 17.80
CA ASP A 30 -16.66 27.64 18.28
C ASP A 30 -15.63 27.44 17.17
N ILE A 31 -15.94 27.81 15.90
CA ILE A 31 -15.03 27.75 14.78
C ILE A 31 -14.81 29.15 14.21
N PRO A 32 -13.90 29.95 14.78
CA PRO A 32 -13.55 31.25 14.23
C PRO A 32 -12.87 31.13 12.86
N PHE A 33 -12.96 32.18 12.03
CA PHE A 33 -12.37 32.17 10.68
C PHE A 33 -10.84 31.99 10.69
N THR A 34 -10.18 32.20 11.81
CA THR A 34 -8.74 31.96 12.01
C THR A 34 -8.43 30.50 12.37
N SER A 35 -9.44 29.68 12.62
CA SER A 35 -9.23 28.26 12.92
C SER A 35 -8.65 27.51 11.70
N GLN A 36 -7.66 26.66 11.94
CA GLN A 36 -7.09 25.78 10.92
C GLN A 36 -8.11 24.78 10.31
N TYR A 37 -9.26 24.62 10.96
CA TYR A 37 -10.35 23.76 10.52
C TYR A 37 -11.46 24.51 9.79
N TYR A 38 -11.41 25.86 9.75
CA TYR A 38 -12.52 26.68 9.28
C TYR A 38 -12.95 26.30 7.85
N THR A 39 -12.02 26.32 6.92
CA THR A 39 -12.31 26.02 5.50
C THR A 39 -12.92 24.63 5.32
N ALA A 40 -12.33 23.62 5.96
CA ALA A 40 -12.81 22.25 5.90
C ALA A 40 -14.22 22.11 6.47
N ILE A 41 -14.47 22.68 7.65
CA ILE A 41 -15.76 22.60 8.33
C ILE A 41 -16.83 23.37 7.55
N GLN A 42 -16.53 24.54 7.00
CA GLN A 42 -17.47 25.29 6.15
C GLN A 42 -17.83 24.51 4.88
N TYR A 43 -16.84 23.95 4.18
CA TYR A 43 -17.08 23.13 3.00
C TYR A 43 -17.95 21.91 3.31
N LEU A 44 -17.57 21.11 4.28
CA LEU A 44 -18.29 19.89 4.62
C LEU A 44 -19.70 20.16 5.16
N SER A 45 -19.89 21.27 5.90
CA SER A 45 -21.20 21.68 6.40
C SER A 45 -22.12 22.18 5.28
N SER A 46 -21.60 22.97 4.33
CA SER A 46 -22.36 23.43 3.17
C SER A 46 -22.77 22.31 2.23
N HIS A 47 -22.08 21.16 2.25
CA HIS A 47 -22.39 19.95 1.50
C HIS A 47 -23.18 18.92 2.34
N GLU A 48 -23.68 19.32 3.54
CA GLU A 48 -24.44 18.44 4.43
C GLU A 48 -23.72 17.16 4.88
N ILE A 49 -22.39 17.16 4.82
CA ILE A 49 -21.55 16.02 5.20
C ILE A 49 -21.35 15.97 6.72
N ILE A 50 -21.20 17.14 7.34
CA ILE A 50 -21.06 17.25 8.79
C ILE A 50 -22.16 18.11 9.39
N TYR A 51 -22.48 17.80 10.65
CA TYR A 51 -23.38 18.58 11.49
C TYR A 51 -22.72 18.90 12.83
N GLY A 52 -23.20 19.99 13.46
CA GLY A 52 -22.78 20.35 14.80
C GLY A 52 -23.34 19.41 15.88
N ILE A 53 -22.91 19.65 17.12
CA ILE A 53 -23.37 18.94 18.31
C ILE A 53 -24.63 19.59 18.97
N GLY A 54 -25.16 20.62 18.32
CA GLY A 54 -26.24 21.49 18.86
C GLY A 54 -25.73 22.87 19.25
N ASN A 55 -26.63 23.80 19.52
CA ASN A 55 -26.32 25.18 19.94
C ASN A 55 -25.34 25.92 19.00
N ASN A 56 -25.36 25.61 17.70
CA ASN A 56 -24.42 26.13 16.71
C ASN A 56 -22.96 25.87 17.05
N GLN A 57 -22.65 24.75 17.68
CA GLN A 57 -21.29 24.33 18.02
C GLN A 57 -20.91 23.07 17.22
N PHE A 58 -19.65 22.97 16.85
CA PHE A 58 -19.05 21.81 16.18
C PHE A 58 -18.26 20.92 17.13
N ASP A 59 -17.64 21.51 18.15
CA ASP A 59 -16.75 20.88 19.13
C ASP A 59 -15.50 20.23 18.47
N PRO A 60 -14.60 21.06 17.90
CA PRO A 60 -13.47 20.58 17.09
C PRO A 60 -12.43 19.80 17.89
N ASP A 61 -12.31 20.07 19.19
CA ASP A 61 -11.26 19.53 20.04
C ASP A 61 -11.64 18.21 20.72
N SER A 62 -12.93 17.82 20.71
CA SER A 62 -13.35 16.51 21.22
C SER A 62 -12.90 15.37 20.30
N ASN A 63 -12.59 14.21 20.88
CA ASN A 63 -12.24 13.04 20.09
C ASN A 63 -13.40 12.58 19.22
N ILE A 64 -13.12 12.27 17.95
CA ILE A 64 -14.11 11.66 17.06
C ILE A 64 -14.30 10.18 17.39
N THR A 65 -15.54 9.68 17.30
CA THR A 65 -15.81 8.26 17.42
C THR A 65 -15.91 7.60 16.03
N PHE A 66 -15.73 6.27 15.98
CA PHE A 66 -15.90 5.52 14.74
C PHE A 66 -17.28 5.75 14.11
N TYR A 67 -18.33 5.78 14.94
CA TYR A 67 -19.69 6.04 14.46
C TYR A 67 -19.85 7.42 13.82
N GLN A 68 -19.31 8.46 14.45
CA GLN A 68 -19.36 9.82 13.90
C GLN A 68 -18.59 9.92 12.57
N TRP A 69 -17.41 9.30 12.50
CA TRP A 69 -16.60 9.23 11.31
C TRP A 69 -17.34 8.52 10.15
N ALA A 70 -17.90 7.34 10.42
CA ALA A 70 -18.67 6.59 9.43
C ALA A 70 -19.90 7.38 8.94
N LEU A 71 -20.58 8.14 9.80
CA LEU A 71 -21.68 9.03 9.37
C LEU A 71 -21.21 10.11 8.40
N MET A 72 -20.03 10.71 8.62
CA MET A 72 -19.45 11.70 7.70
C MET A 72 -19.16 11.06 6.33
N PHE A 73 -18.56 9.88 6.30
CA PHE A 73 -18.28 9.15 5.07
C PHE A 73 -19.53 8.73 4.31
N ASN A 74 -20.53 8.22 5.01
CA ASN A 74 -21.82 7.83 4.38
C ASN A 74 -22.49 9.03 3.71
N ARG A 75 -22.46 10.22 4.34
CA ARG A 75 -23.00 11.45 3.76
C ARG A 75 -22.15 11.96 2.58
N ALA A 76 -20.83 11.71 2.60
CA ALA A 76 -19.94 12.02 1.48
C ALA A 76 -20.04 11.00 0.32
N SER A 77 -21.03 10.08 0.35
CA SER A 77 -21.20 9.00 -0.64
C SER A 77 -20.00 8.03 -0.72
N LYS A 78 -19.30 7.89 0.37
CA LYS A 78 -18.17 6.96 0.56
C LYS A 78 -18.49 6.01 1.72
N PRO A 79 -19.42 5.06 1.58
CA PRO A 79 -19.95 4.31 2.72
C PRO A 79 -18.90 3.45 3.42
N ILE A 80 -18.85 3.58 4.74
CA ILE A 80 -18.11 2.70 5.63
C ILE A 80 -19.13 1.88 6.41
N ALA A 81 -18.94 0.56 6.48
CA ALA A 81 -19.81 -0.31 7.23
C ALA A 81 -19.75 0.02 8.74
N THR A 82 -20.90 0.23 9.35
CA THR A 82 -21.02 0.44 10.81
C THR A 82 -22.15 -0.42 11.33
N ASN A 83 -21.86 -1.26 12.31
CA ASN A 83 -22.83 -2.22 12.84
C ASN A 83 -23.56 -1.70 14.09
N SER A 84 -23.13 -0.57 14.69
CA SER A 84 -23.70 -0.06 15.95
C SER A 84 -23.18 1.35 16.27
N PRO A 85 -23.93 2.17 17.01
CA PRO A 85 -23.40 3.41 17.59
C PRO A 85 -22.28 3.08 18.57
N ASP A 86 -21.04 3.18 18.12
CA ASP A 86 -19.85 3.02 18.94
C ASP A 86 -19.36 4.38 19.40
N SER A 87 -19.26 4.57 20.71
CA SER A 87 -18.76 5.79 21.35
C SER A 87 -17.25 5.76 21.59
N THR A 88 -16.56 4.71 21.18
CA THR A 88 -15.11 4.58 21.34
C THR A 88 -14.39 5.62 20.47
N PRO A 89 -13.46 6.41 21.03
CA PRO A 89 -12.64 7.33 20.26
C PRO A 89 -11.79 6.60 19.22
N MET A 90 -11.66 7.20 18.03
CA MET A 90 -10.81 6.68 16.97
C MET A 90 -9.35 7.11 17.13
N THR A 91 -8.44 6.21 16.79
CA THR A 91 -7.02 6.51 16.62
C THR A 91 -6.69 6.91 15.18
N TYR A 92 -5.51 7.55 14.96
CA TYR A 92 -5.04 7.88 13.62
C TYR A 92 -4.88 6.63 12.73
N GLY A 93 -4.36 5.52 13.28
CA GLY A 93 -4.25 4.27 12.54
C GLY A 93 -5.59 3.81 11.98
N GLN A 94 -6.64 3.76 12.81
CA GLN A 94 -7.99 3.36 12.40
C GLN A 94 -8.63 4.33 11.41
N LEU A 95 -8.44 5.64 11.63
CA LEU A 95 -9.00 6.67 10.77
C LEU A 95 -8.38 6.62 9.37
N ILE A 96 -7.06 6.60 9.26
CA ILE A 96 -6.35 6.57 7.98
C ILE A 96 -6.63 5.27 7.24
N GLU A 97 -6.63 4.12 7.93
CA GLU A 97 -6.99 2.84 7.32
C GLU A 97 -8.39 2.88 6.68
N SER A 98 -9.39 3.32 7.45
CA SER A 98 -10.77 3.40 6.94
C SER A 98 -10.93 4.42 5.82
N ALA A 99 -10.21 5.56 5.89
CA ALA A 99 -10.18 6.58 4.87
C ALA A 99 -9.57 6.08 3.56
N PHE A 100 -8.40 5.48 3.61
CA PHE A 100 -7.71 4.97 2.43
C PHE A 100 -8.52 3.86 1.74
N ASN A 101 -9.12 2.96 2.52
CA ASN A 101 -10.02 1.94 1.97
C ASN A 101 -11.24 2.55 1.27
N ALA A 102 -11.89 3.57 1.86
CA ALA A 102 -13.08 4.20 1.29
C ALA A 102 -12.77 5.04 0.03
N PHE A 103 -11.58 5.58 -0.09
CA PHE A 103 -11.13 6.34 -1.25
C PHE A 103 -10.34 5.49 -2.26
N ASN A 104 -10.19 4.18 -2.01
CA ASN A 104 -9.39 3.24 -2.82
C ASN A 104 -7.93 3.72 -2.99
N ILE A 105 -7.37 4.33 -1.94
CA ILE A 105 -5.96 4.74 -1.96
C ILE A 105 -5.11 3.51 -1.70
N ASN A 106 -4.41 3.06 -2.73
CA ASN A 106 -3.50 1.94 -2.63
C ASN A 106 -2.10 2.44 -2.21
N VAL A 107 -1.73 2.18 -0.96
CA VAL A 107 -0.43 2.61 -0.42
C VAL A 107 0.75 1.92 -1.11
N TYR A 108 0.54 0.73 -1.67
CA TYR A 108 1.57 -0.02 -2.39
C TYR A 108 1.97 0.62 -3.72
N SER A 109 1.11 1.47 -4.30
CA SER A 109 1.43 2.21 -5.51
C SER A 109 2.33 3.43 -5.27
N TYR A 110 2.71 3.69 -4.02
CA TYR A 110 3.57 4.82 -3.67
C TYR A 110 5.00 4.37 -3.38
N GLU A 111 5.97 5.05 -3.98
CA GLU A 111 7.41 4.81 -3.78
C GLU A 111 7.78 4.77 -2.29
N LEU A 112 7.11 5.59 -1.48
CA LEU A 112 7.30 5.64 -0.04
C LEU A 112 6.98 4.31 0.65
N TYR A 113 5.96 3.60 0.20
CA TYR A 113 5.64 2.27 0.71
C TYR A 113 6.74 1.26 0.36
N LEU A 114 7.23 1.29 -0.88
CA LEU A 114 8.30 0.40 -1.31
C LEU A 114 9.60 0.65 -0.51
N ASN A 115 9.94 1.91 -0.26
CA ASN A 115 11.08 2.28 0.57
C ASN A 115 10.84 2.01 2.08
N GLY A 116 9.59 1.84 2.49
CA GLY A 116 9.19 1.52 3.86
C GLY A 116 8.91 0.03 4.10
N TYR A 117 9.38 -0.85 3.25
CA TYR A 117 9.11 -2.29 3.23
C TYR A 117 9.25 -3.01 4.59
N HIS A 118 10.12 -2.53 5.47
CA HIS A 118 10.32 -3.11 6.80
C HIS A 118 9.36 -2.59 7.88
N LEU A 119 8.50 -1.62 7.54
CA LEU A 119 7.52 -1.09 8.47
C LEU A 119 6.26 -1.94 8.47
N SER A 120 5.49 -1.85 9.56
CA SER A 120 4.16 -2.42 9.57
C SER A 120 3.29 -1.73 8.51
N GLU A 121 2.28 -2.42 7.97
CA GLU A 121 1.32 -1.85 7.03
C GLU A 121 0.68 -0.57 7.58
N GLN A 122 0.39 -0.52 8.88
CA GLN A 122 -0.15 0.64 9.56
C GLN A 122 0.82 1.82 9.55
N ASP A 123 2.12 1.59 9.78
CA ASP A 123 3.13 2.64 9.75
C ASP A 123 3.34 3.17 8.33
N ASN A 124 3.28 2.30 7.32
CA ASN A 124 3.35 2.70 5.92
C ASN A 124 2.16 3.59 5.52
N ARG A 125 0.94 3.25 5.93
CA ARG A 125 -0.25 4.09 5.70
C ARG A 125 -0.12 5.47 6.34
N LEU A 126 0.42 5.55 7.55
CA LEU A 126 0.66 6.84 8.21
C LEU A 126 1.71 7.67 7.47
N ARG A 127 2.80 7.05 7.01
CA ARG A 127 3.82 7.76 6.21
C ARG A 127 3.24 8.33 4.92
N VAL A 128 2.46 7.53 4.19
CA VAL A 128 1.78 8.00 2.97
C VAL A 128 0.80 9.14 3.30
N ALA A 129 0.06 9.06 4.40
CA ALA A 129 -0.83 10.13 4.83
C ALA A 129 -0.07 11.42 5.22
N GLN A 130 1.14 11.31 5.78
CA GLN A 130 2.03 12.45 6.05
C GLN A 130 2.52 13.10 4.75
N GLU A 131 2.99 12.31 3.78
CA GLU A 131 3.42 12.81 2.48
C GLU A 131 2.28 13.50 1.70
N PHE A 132 1.06 13.04 1.86
CA PHE A 132 -0.12 13.73 1.33
C PHE A 132 -0.48 15.02 2.09
N GLY A 133 0.20 15.31 3.20
CA GLY A 133 -0.14 16.45 4.06
C GLY A 133 -1.44 16.28 4.82
N LEU A 134 -2.01 15.08 4.89
CA LEU A 134 -3.26 14.79 5.61
C LEU A 134 -3.07 14.84 7.12
N ILE A 135 -1.91 14.38 7.58
CA ILE A 135 -1.54 14.32 8.99
C ILE A 135 -0.12 14.86 9.19
N GLU A 136 0.18 15.23 10.42
CA GLU A 136 1.52 15.57 10.89
C GLU A 136 2.21 14.33 11.45
N ASP A 137 3.38 14.48 12.06
CA ASP A 137 4.07 13.39 12.75
C ASP A 137 3.29 13.00 14.01
N VAL A 138 2.51 11.91 13.89
CA VAL A 138 1.64 11.37 14.93
C VAL A 138 1.82 9.86 15.02
N LYS A 139 1.49 9.29 16.20
CA LYS A 139 1.49 7.84 16.37
C LYS A 139 0.14 7.24 15.94
N ALA A 140 0.18 6.03 15.42
CA ALA A 140 -1.02 5.28 15.07
C ALA A 140 -2.02 5.15 16.22
N SER A 141 -1.54 5.11 17.47
CA SER A 141 -2.33 4.97 18.70
C SER A 141 -2.92 6.28 19.22
N ASP A 142 -2.50 7.44 18.71
CA ASP A 142 -3.01 8.74 19.20
C ASP A 142 -4.45 8.94 18.74
N TYR A 143 -5.27 9.54 19.60
CA TYR A 143 -6.67 9.82 19.28
C TYR A 143 -6.80 11.04 18.35
N VAL A 144 -7.80 10.98 17.48
CA VAL A 144 -8.09 12.04 16.50
C VAL A 144 -9.21 12.92 16.99
N CYS A 145 -9.00 14.25 16.98
CA CYS A 145 -10.08 15.18 17.29
C CYS A 145 -11.00 15.42 16.08
N ARG A 146 -12.24 15.85 16.31
CA ARG A 146 -13.26 16.08 15.28
C ARG A 146 -12.83 17.10 14.23
N GLY A 147 -12.13 18.16 14.64
CA GLY A 147 -11.61 19.17 13.72
C GLY A 147 -10.58 18.59 12.75
N LYS A 148 -9.65 17.77 13.24
CA LYS A 148 -8.64 17.11 12.41
C LYS A 148 -9.29 16.09 11.46
N ALA A 149 -10.24 15.30 11.95
CA ALA A 149 -10.99 14.35 11.12
C ALA A 149 -11.74 15.06 9.99
N ALA A 150 -12.41 16.18 10.27
CA ALA A 150 -13.07 16.99 9.26
C ALA A 150 -12.07 17.53 8.22
N LYS A 151 -10.89 17.99 8.65
CA LYS A 151 -9.84 18.46 7.73
C LYS A 151 -9.35 17.33 6.83
N ILE A 152 -9.07 16.15 7.37
CA ILE A 152 -8.64 14.98 6.59
C ILE A 152 -9.70 14.60 5.54
N LEU A 153 -10.98 14.53 5.92
CA LEU A 153 -12.04 14.22 4.96
C LEU A 153 -12.19 15.29 3.88
N TYR A 154 -12.07 16.57 4.23
CA TYR A 154 -12.09 17.67 3.27
C TYR A 154 -10.95 17.55 2.24
N GLU A 155 -9.72 17.32 2.69
CA GLU A 155 -8.58 17.13 1.81
C GLU A 155 -8.82 15.93 0.85
N LEU A 156 -9.27 14.80 1.38
CA LEU A 156 -9.57 13.61 0.58
C LEU A 156 -10.69 13.82 -0.47
N LEU A 157 -11.64 14.73 -0.21
CA LEU A 157 -12.74 15.04 -1.14
C LEU A 157 -12.38 16.08 -2.19
N THR A 158 -11.41 16.95 -1.90
CA THR A 158 -11.10 18.13 -2.74
C THR A 158 -9.78 18.02 -3.50
N HIS A 159 -8.92 17.06 -3.14
CA HIS A 159 -7.66 16.81 -3.84
C HIS A 159 -7.71 15.47 -4.58
N GLU A 160 -7.22 15.46 -5.80
CA GLU A 160 -6.93 14.24 -6.52
C GLU A 160 -5.56 13.71 -6.06
N TYR A 161 -5.59 12.63 -5.30
CA TYR A 161 -4.38 11.84 -5.05
C TYR A 161 -4.17 10.96 -6.27
N LYS A 162 -3.21 11.33 -7.11
CA LYS A 162 -2.84 10.49 -8.26
C LYS A 162 -2.26 9.20 -7.73
N GLU A 163 -3.01 8.12 -7.91
CA GLU A 163 -2.41 6.81 -7.90
C GLU A 163 -1.30 6.79 -8.95
N ILE A 164 -0.10 6.40 -8.54
CA ILE A 164 0.88 5.94 -9.51
C ILE A 164 0.31 4.58 -9.94
N GLU A 165 -0.37 4.56 -11.09
CA GLU A 165 -0.76 3.28 -11.66
C GLU A 165 0.54 2.49 -11.86
N PRO A 166 0.71 1.34 -11.18
CA PRO A 166 1.83 0.48 -11.48
C PRO A 166 1.74 0.16 -12.97
N PRO A 167 2.83 0.21 -13.73
CA PRO A 167 2.79 -0.15 -15.14
C PRO A 167 2.17 -1.54 -15.21
N LEU A 168 1.02 -1.63 -15.88
CA LEU A 168 0.28 -2.87 -16.04
C LEU A 168 1.23 -3.88 -16.69
N MET A 169 1.68 -4.87 -15.94
CA MET A 169 2.46 -5.99 -16.46
C MET A 169 1.52 -6.94 -17.21
N THR A 170 0.86 -6.41 -18.25
CA THR A 170 -0.22 -7.08 -18.99
C THR A 170 0.22 -8.39 -19.67
N ASP A 171 1.50 -8.55 -19.83
CA ASP A 171 2.11 -9.72 -20.47
C ASP A 171 2.89 -10.63 -19.49
N TRP A 172 2.78 -10.34 -18.18
CA TRP A 172 3.41 -11.13 -17.13
C TRP A 172 2.70 -12.50 -16.97
N PRO A 173 3.42 -13.63 -16.85
CA PRO A 173 2.82 -14.96 -16.68
C PRO A 173 2.21 -15.14 -15.29
N PHE A 174 1.14 -14.41 -15.01
CA PHE A 174 0.49 -14.28 -13.73
C PHE A 174 -0.84 -15.03 -13.66
N VAL A 175 -1.02 -15.82 -12.61
CA VAL A 175 -2.26 -16.55 -12.32
C VAL A 175 -2.73 -16.18 -10.92
N ASN A 176 -3.85 -15.47 -10.82
CA ASN A 176 -4.48 -15.17 -9.54
C ASN A 176 -5.64 -16.15 -9.32
N ARG A 177 -5.53 -17.01 -8.31
CA ARG A 177 -6.58 -17.96 -7.91
C ARG A 177 -7.42 -17.45 -6.75
N GLU A 178 -7.05 -16.30 -6.20
CA GLU A 178 -7.68 -15.66 -5.06
C GLU A 178 -8.49 -14.44 -5.49
N SER A 179 -9.43 -14.02 -4.64
CA SER A 179 -10.15 -12.77 -4.84
C SER A 179 -9.40 -11.58 -4.21
N VAL A 180 -8.08 -11.52 -4.44
CA VAL A 180 -7.21 -10.44 -3.93
C VAL A 180 -6.79 -9.51 -5.06
N TRP A 181 -6.50 -8.26 -4.71
CA TRP A 181 -5.95 -7.30 -5.66
C TRP A 181 -4.54 -7.73 -6.07
N PRO A 182 -4.26 -7.92 -7.36
CA PRO A 182 -2.96 -8.37 -7.83
C PRO A 182 -1.88 -7.30 -7.76
N ASP A 183 -2.25 -6.03 -7.65
CA ASP A 183 -1.34 -4.89 -7.78
C ASP A 183 -0.23 -4.91 -6.73
N GLU A 184 -0.54 -5.25 -5.49
CA GLU A 184 0.44 -5.39 -4.41
C GLU A 184 1.51 -6.43 -4.74
N TYR A 185 1.11 -7.54 -5.35
CA TYR A 185 2.02 -8.60 -5.76
C TYR A 185 2.85 -8.17 -6.98
N LEU A 186 2.21 -7.54 -7.95
CA LEU A 186 2.88 -7.07 -9.16
C LEU A 186 3.91 -5.96 -8.87
N LEU A 187 3.63 -5.07 -7.91
CA LEU A 187 4.59 -4.09 -7.44
C LEU A 187 5.85 -4.75 -6.85
N GLN A 188 5.70 -5.80 -6.05
CA GLN A 188 6.85 -6.55 -5.54
C GLN A 188 7.62 -7.26 -6.67
N VAL A 189 6.92 -7.82 -7.65
CA VAL A 189 7.56 -8.40 -8.84
C VAL A 189 8.36 -7.36 -9.61
N GLN A 190 7.92 -6.11 -9.67
CA GLN A 190 8.65 -5.03 -10.35
C GLN A 190 10.01 -4.70 -9.71
N LEU A 191 10.18 -4.95 -8.41
CA LEU A 191 11.48 -4.80 -7.73
C LEU A 191 12.50 -5.84 -8.19
N VAL A 192 12.06 -6.98 -8.71
CA VAL A 192 12.95 -7.98 -9.28
C VAL A 192 13.60 -7.40 -10.55
N PRO A 193 14.92 -7.46 -10.72
CA PRO A 193 15.62 -6.96 -11.90
C PRO A 193 14.99 -7.46 -13.22
N GLU A 194 14.96 -6.59 -14.22
CA GLU A 194 14.28 -6.87 -15.49
C GLU A 194 14.87 -8.11 -16.20
N GLU A 195 16.17 -8.30 -16.11
CA GLU A 195 16.88 -9.43 -16.70
C GLU A 195 16.41 -10.77 -16.10
N ILE A 196 16.22 -10.80 -14.78
CA ILE A 196 15.68 -11.97 -14.07
C ILE A 196 14.24 -12.22 -14.49
N ARG A 197 13.41 -11.17 -14.53
CA ARG A 197 12.01 -11.25 -14.96
C ARG A 197 11.87 -11.73 -16.41
N ALA A 198 12.72 -11.23 -17.30
CA ALA A 198 12.73 -11.64 -18.69
C ALA A 198 13.07 -13.13 -18.85
N ARG A 199 14.09 -13.62 -18.13
CA ARG A 199 14.45 -15.05 -18.14
C ARG A 199 13.36 -15.93 -17.52
N PHE A 200 12.73 -15.48 -16.45
CA PHE A 200 11.60 -16.17 -15.84
C PHE A 200 10.47 -16.39 -16.87
N LYS A 201 10.08 -15.34 -17.57
CA LYS A 201 9.06 -15.38 -18.61
C LYS A 201 9.47 -16.27 -19.79
N GLN A 202 10.68 -16.09 -20.34
CA GLN A 202 11.21 -16.88 -21.46
C GLN A 202 11.36 -18.36 -21.10
N GLY A 203 11.70 -18.65 -19.84
CA GLY A 203 11.80 -20.00 -19.30
C GLY A 203 10.48 -20.73 -19.16
N GLY A 204 9.34 -20.09 -19.42
CA GLY A 204 8.00 -20.65 -19.28
C GLY A 204 7.57 -20.85 -17.83
N TRP A 205 8.10 -20.05 -16.92
CA TRP A 205 7.68 -20.04 -15.52
C TRP A 205 6.38 -19.31 -15.33
N GLN A 206 5.64 -19.67 -14.26
CA GLN A 206 4.41 -19.03 -13.85
C GLN A 206 4.53 -18.42 -12.44
N PHE A 207 3.95 -17.26 -12.27
CA PHE A 207 3.77 -16.63 -10.97
C PHE A 207 2.31 -16.78 -10.53
N VAL A 208 2.07 -17.38 -9.36
CA VAL A 208 0.72 -17.81 -8.94
C VAL A 208 0.42 -17.29 -7.54
N ILE A 209 -0.74 -16.67 -7.36
CA ILE A 209 -1.31 -16.44 -6.02
C ILE A 209 -2.27 -17.61 -5.75
N ASP A 210 -1.97 -18.44 -4.75
CA ASP A 210 -2.75 -19.66 -4.42
C ASP A 210 -2.63 -19.98 -2.92
N TYR A 211 -3.60 -19.53 -2.16
CA TYR A 211 -3.63 -19.73 -0.70
C TYR A 211 -3.92 -21.17 -0.33
N GLU A 212 -4.79 -21.84 -1.09
CA GLU A 212 -5.16 -23.23 -0.82
C GLU A 212 -3.96 -24.16 -0.98
N TYR A 213 -3.19 -23.97 -2.05
CA TYR A 213 -1.97 -24.74 -2.28
C TYR A 213 -0.96 -24.57 -1.14
N LEU A 214 -0.69 -23.32 -0.72
CA LEU A 214 0.29 -23.05 0.34
C LEU A 214 -0.20 -23.50 1.73
N ASN A 215 -1.51 -23.48 1.98
CA ASN A 215 -2.07 -24.04 3.21
C ASN A 215 -1.88 -25.56 3.26
N LYS A 216 -2.16 -26.28 2.17
CA LYS A 216 -1.91 -27.73 2.07
C LYS A 216 -0.44 -28.07 2.27
N LEU A 217 0.46 -27.30 1.65
CA LEU A 217 1.90 -27.45 1.81
C LEU A 217 2.32 -27.24 3.25
N SER A 218 1.75 -26.23 3.92
CA SER A 218 2.01 -25.93 5.33
C SER A 218 1.58 -27.07 6.25
N GLU A 219 0.45 -27.71 5.98
CA GLU A 219 -0.04 -28.86 6.73
C GLU A 219 0.84 -30.10 6.49
N GLU A 220 1.21 -30.36 5.25
CA GLU A 220 2.03 -31.52 4.87
C GLU A 220 3.41 -31.49 5.51
N TYR A 221 4.06 -30.32 5.48
CA TYR A 221 5.43 -30.15 5.99
C TYR A 221 5.50 -29.57 7.41
N GLN A 222 4.37 -29.39 8.08
CA GLN A 222 4.26 -28.82 9.43
C GLN A 222 5.02 -27.48 9.58
N THR A 223 4.89 -26.62 8.58
CA THR A 223 5.53 -25.31 8.48
C THR A 223 4.50 -24.22 8.22
N SER A 224 4.93 -22.98 8.15
CA SER A 224 4.08 -21.83 7.76
C SER A 224 4.59 -21.28 6.42
N ALA A 225 4.21 -21.95 5.33
CA ALA A 225 4.59 -21.52 3.99
C ALA A 225 3.78 -20.30 3.56
N ILE A 226 4.48 -19.20 3.25
CA ILE A 226 3.92 -17.96 2.69
C ILE A 226 4.29 -17.80 1.20
N GLY A 227 5.29 -18.54 0.74
CA GLY A 227 5.74 -18.69 -0.63
C GLY A 227 6.31 -20.09 -0.85
N ALA A 228 6.43 -20.50 -2.11
CA ALA A 228 7.08 -21.74 -2.52
C ALA A 228 7.50 -21.68 -3.99
N THR A 229 8.75 -22.07 -4.26
CA THR A 229 9.29 -22.21 -5.61
C THR A 229 9.38 -23.69 -6.00
N SER A 230 8.57 -24.10 -6.99
CA SER A 230 8.61 -25.45 -7.58
C SER A 230 9.39 -25.44 -8.89
N PHE A 231 10.58 -26.04 -8.86
CA PHE A 231 11.45 -26.11 -10.03
C PHE A 231 10.92 -27.07 -11.10
N SER A 232 10.29 -28.17 -10.68
CA SER A 232 9.69 -29.15 -11.60
C SER A 232 8.50 -28.60 -12.36
N ASP A 233 7.67 -27.79 -11.66
CA ASP A 233 6.46 -27.21 -12.25
C ASP A 233 6.73 -25.82 -12.87
N LYS A 234 7.95 -25.32 -12.75
CA LYS A 234 8.34 -23.97 -13.15
C LYS A 234 7.37 -22.92 -12.61
N ARG A 235 7.19 -22.92 -11.30
CA ARG A 235 6.18 -22.07 -10.68
C ARG A 235 6.69 -21.46 -9.37
N ILE A 236 6.49 -20.16 -9.22
CA ILE A 236 6.53 -19.47 -7.94
C ILE A 236 5.09 -19.30 -7.46
N THR A 237 4.76 -19.79 -6.28
CA THR A 237 3.45 -19.63 -5.65
C THR A 237 3.61 -18.80 -4.40
N VAL A 238 2.77 -17.79 -4.21
CA VAL A 238 2.83 -16.90 -3.04
C VAL A 238 1.45 -16.72 -2.41
N LYS A 239 1.45 -16.51 -1.11
CA LYS A 239 0.27 -16.15 -0.31
C LYS A 239 0.33 -14.69 0.11
N ARG A 240 1.53 -14.11 0.20
CA ARG A 240 1.77 -12.75 0.65
C ARG A 240 2.78 -12.05 -0.26
N PRO A 241 2.64 -10.74 -0.49
CA PRO A 241 3.56 -9.98 -1.33
C PRO A 241 5.02 -10.00 -0.83
N ASP A 242 5.22 -10.00 0.48
CA ASP A 242 6.55 -9.99 1.12
C ASP A 242 7.36 -11.29 0.94
N ALA A 243 6.75 -12.36 0.39
CA ALA A 243 7.49 -13.57 0.02
C ALA A 243 8.12 -13.49 -1.38
N ILE A 244 7.74 -12.52 -2.20
CA ILE A 244 8.05 -12.54 -3.64
C ILE A 244 9.54 -12.45 -3.92
N LEU A 245 10.24 -11.51 -3.31
CA LEU A 245 11.68 -11.34 -3.54
C LEU A 245 12.45 -12.59 -3.08
N HIS A 246 12.08 -13.16 -1.95
CA HIS A 246 12.66 -14.41 -1.45
C HIS A 246 12.48 -15.57 -2.47
N GLU A 247 11.27 -15.76 -2.98
CA GLU A 247 10.99 -16.83 -3.95
C GLU A 247 11.73 -16.60 -5.30
N PHE A 248 11.88 -15.34 -5.72
CA PHE A 248 12.73 -15.03 -6.87
C PHE A 248 14.21 -15.27 -6.60
N GLY A 249 14.67 -15.17 -5.35
CA GLY A 249 16.00 -15.59 -4.92
C GLY A 249 16.22 -17.08 -5.15
N HIS A 250 15.26 -17.95 -4.81
CA HIS A 250 15.31 -19.38 -5.11
C HIS A 250 15.32 -19.65 -6.63
N TYR A 251 14.50 -18.91 -7.39
CA TYR A 251 14.51 -18.99 -8.84
C TYR A 251 15.88 -18.64 -9.43
N LEU A 252 16.48 -17.53 -8.96
CA LEU A 252 17.80 -17.08 -9.40
C LEU A 252 18.86 -18.14 -9.10
N ASP A 253 18.93 -18.63 -7.85
CA ASP A 253 19.87 -19.67 -7.43
C ASP A 253 19.76 -20.92 -8.32
N TRP A 254 18.54 -21.40 -8.56
CA TRP A 254 18.30 -22.51 -9.47
C TRP A 254 18.78 -22.20 -10.91
N SER A 255 18.49 -21.00 -11.42
CA SER A 255 18.85 -20.61 -12.79
C SER A 255 20.35 -20.52 -12.98
N LEU A 256 21.10 -20.30 -11.90
CA LEU A 256 22.57 -20.27 -11.83
C LEU A 256 23.18 -21.62 -11.44
N GLY A 257 22.42 -22.71 -11.47
CA GLY A 257 22.90 -24.05 -11.13
C GLY A 257 23.16 -24.28 -9.63
N PHE A 258 22.43 -23.59 -8.75
CA PHE A 258 22.55 -23.64 -7.31
C PHE A 258 23.91 -23.10 -6.81
N ILE A 259 24.26 -21.91 -7.26
CA ILE A 259 25.50 -21.22 -6.89
C ILE A 259 25.60 -20.93 -5.36
N SER A 260 24.47 -20.98 -4.65
CA SER A 260 24.40 -20.82 -3.19
C SER A 260 25.35 -21.73 -2.42
N ASP A 261 25.65 -22.92 -2.95
CA ASP A 261 26.60 -23.86 -2.33
C ASP A 261 28.03 -23.29 -2.25
N SER A 262 28.41 -22.38 -3.14
CA SER A 262 29.72 -21.72 -3.15
C SER A 262 29.95 -20.76 -1.98
N VAL A 263 28.88 -20.27 -1.36
CA VAL A 263 28.89 -19.28 -0.27
C VAL A 263 28.42 -19.84 1.08
N GLU A 264 28.21 -21.16 1.18
CA GLU A 264 27.71 -21.84 2.37
C GLU A 264 28.53 -21.50 3.63
N SER A 265 29.85 -21.29 3.51
CA SER A 265 30.74 -20.97 4.64
C SER A 265 30.42 -19.64 5.34
N GLU A 266 29.60 -18.77 4.72
CA GLU A 266 29.23 -17.47 5.27
C GLU A 266 27.87 -17.45 5.97
N ILE A 267 27.05 -18.49 5.83
CA ILE A 267 25.69 -18.58 6.39
C ILE A 267 25.64 -18.16 7.86
N LYS A 268 26.56 -18.70 8.68
CA LYS A 268 26.59 -18.44 10.12
C LYS A 268 27.02 -17.01 10.49
N LYS A 269 27.56 -16.27 9.54
CA LYS A 269 28.02 -14.88 9.74
C LYS A 269 26.97 -13.84 9.36
N ALA A 270 25.90 -14.26 8.73
CA ALA A 270 24.84 -13.38 8.20
C ALA A 270 23.82 -12.98 9.28
N PHE A 271 24.29 -12.29 10.32
CA PHE A 271 23.44 -11.86 11.45
C PHE A 271 22.36 -10.84 11.08
N MET A 272 22.51 -10.15 9.94
CA MET A 272 21.56 -9.18 9.43
C MET A 272 20.34 -9.82 8.75
N LEU A 273 20.43 -11.10 8.38
CA LEU A 273 19.34 -11.84 7.78
C LEU A 273 18.49 -12.55 8.84
N ARG A 274 17.29 -12.96 8.44
CA ARG A 274 16.38 -13.74 9.30
C ARG A 274 17.06 -15.03 9.81
N GLU A 275 16.64 -15.52 10.95
CA GLU A 275 17.17 -16.78 11.48
C GLU A 275 16.92 -17.95 10.51
N TYR A 276 15.80 -17.93 9.82
CA TYR A 276 15.42 -18.90 8.80
C TYR A 276 16.44 -18.97 7.65
N ALA A 277 17.01 -17.86 7.22
CA ALA A 277 18.07 -17.81 6.20
C ALA A 277 19.27 -18.70 6.54
N ARG A 278 19.50 -19.01 7.81
CA ARG A 278 20.65 -19.81 8.25
C ARG A 278 20.38 -21.32 8.29
N THR A 279 19.24 -21.76 7.79
CA THR A 279 18.85 -23.18 7.79
C THR A 279 19.48 -23.97 6.62
N SER A 280 19.73 -23.32 5.48
CA SER A 280 20.40 -23.94 4.33
C SER A 280 21.07 -22.88 3.45
N SER A 281 21.96 -23.31 2.54
CA SER A 281 22.58 -22.43 1.54
C SER A 281 21.54 -21.75 0.64
N ARG A 282 20.48 -22.46 0.30
CA ARG A 282 19.41 -21.97 -0.58
C ARG A 282 18.55 -20.89 0.08
N GLU A 283 18.15 -21.10 1.33
CA GLU A 283 17.43 -20.09 2.11
C GLU A 283 18.29 -18.87 2.37
N TYR A 284 19.59 -19.10 2.62
CA TYR A 284 20.55 -18.02 2.76
C TYR A 284 20.65 -17.16 1.49
N PHE A 285 20.80 -17.79 0.34
CA PHE A 285 20.88 -17.07 -0.94
C PHE A 285 19.60 -16.32 -1.25
N ALA A 286 18.44 -16.93 -1.03
CA ALA A 286 17.13 -16.30 -1.26
C ALA A 286 16.91 -15.06 -0.38
N ASP A 287 17.20 -15.16 0.93
CA ASP A 287 17.13 -14.02 1.85
C ASP A 287 18.19 -12.95 1.53
N TYR A 288 19.38 -13.37 1.07
CA TYR A 288 20.41 -12.43 0.66
C TYR A 288 20.00 -11.65 -0.59
N PHE A 289 19.36 -12.30 -1.55
CA PHE A 289 18.80 -11.64 -2.73
C PHE A 289 17.73 -10.62 -2.34
N GLU A 290 16.78 -11.00 -1.50
CA GLU A 290 15.78 -10.07 -0.96
C GLU A 290 16.46 -8.87 -0.27
N TYR A 291 17.41 -9.12 0.63
CA TYR A 291 18.15 -8.08 1.32
C TYR A 291 18.90 -7.15 0.36
N TRP A 292 19.54 -7.72 -0.66
CA TRP A 292 20.27 -6.98 -1.69
C TRP A 292 19.35 -6.03 -2.44
N ILE A 293 18.24 -6.54 -2.97
CA ILE A 293 17.28 -5.74 -3.76
C ILE A 293 16.70 -4.59 -2.92
N VAL A 294 16.36 -4.85 -1.67
CA VAL A 294 15.73 -3.84 -0.79
C VAL A 294 16.71 -2.78 -0.31
N ASN A 295 17.99 -3.13 -0.12
CA ASN A 295 18.96 -2.24 0.54
C ASN A 295 20.12 -1.79 -0.36
N HIS A 296 20.14 -2.07 -1.65
CA HIS A 296 21.28 -1.80 -2.53
C HIS A 296 21.70 -0.31 -2.57
N GLU A 297 20.78 0.62 -2.33
CA GLU A 297 21.07 2.05 -2.24
C GLU A 297 21.49 2.51 -0.83
N ASP A 298 21.28 1.68 0.20
CA ASP A 298 21.65 1.98 1.58
C ASP A 298 23.12 1.60 1.85
N VAL A 299 24.00 2.61 1.81
CA VAL A 299 25.46 2.43 2.00
C VAL A 299 25.79 1.79 3.34
N GLU A 300 25.06 2.10 4.42
CA GLU A 300 25.33 1.52 5.75
C GLU A 300 24.96 0.04 5.77
N MET A 301 23.80 -0.32 5.26
CA MET A 301 23.33 -1.70 5.19
C MET A 301 24.22 -2.54 4.26
N MET A 302 24.60 -2.00 3.11
CA MET A 302 25.50 -2.70 2.17
C MET A 302 26.92 -2.88 2.75
N ASN A 303 27.43 -1.92 3.51
CA ASN A 303 28.70 -2.09 4.21
C ASN A 303 28.62 -3.16 5.31
N LYS A 304 27.49 -3.32 6.00
CA LYS A 304 27.29 -4.39 6.97
C LYS A 304 27.43 -5.76 6.32
N ILE A 305 26.68 -6.03 5.23
CA ILE A 305 26.75 -7.34 4.57
C ILE A 305 28.14 -7.59 3.97
N LYS A 306 28.77 -6.56 3.39
CA LYS A 306 30.15 -6.67 2.88
C LYS A 306 31.15 -7.09 3.93
N ASN A 307 31.05 -6.54 5.13
CA ASN A 307 31.98 -6.85 6.22
C ASN A 307 31.77 -8.25 6.81
N PHE A 308 30.54 -8.72 6.94
CA PHE A 308 30.23 -10.00 7.54
C PHE A 308 30.27 -11.17 6.55
N THR A 309 29.89 -10.91 5.30
CA THR A 309 29.74 -11.92 4.24
C THR A 309 30.40 -11.46 2.92
N PRO A 310 31.74 -11.23 2.93
CA PRO A 310 32.44 -10.62 1.79
C PRO A 310 32.39 -11.47 0.51
N MET A 311 32.35 -12.79 0.61
CA MET A 311 32.27 -13.66 -0.57
C MET A 311 30.90 -13.55 -1.23
N THR A 312 29.84 -13.61 -0.43
CA THR A 312 28.48 -13.47 -0.92
C THR A 312 28.22 -12.05 -1.48
N TYR A 313 28.76 -11.03 -0.79
CA TYR A 313 28.72 -9.66 -1.31
C TYR A 313 29.37 -9.55 -2.69
N ALA A 314 30.60 -10.11 -2.84
CA ALA A 314 31.31 -10.07 -4.11
C ALA A 314 30.56 -10.83 -5.22
N LEU A 315 29.91 -11.95 -4.88
CA LEU A 315 29.07 -12.71 -5.81
C LEU A 315 27.89 -11.85 -6.30
N PHE A 316 27.15 -11.24 -5.39
CA PHE A 316 25.98 -10.42 -5.76
C PHE A 316 26.37 -9.14 -6.52
N ASP A 317 27.46 -8.49 -6.13
CA ASP A 317 28.03 -7.34 -6.84
C ASP A 317 28.45 -7.71 -8.28
N SER A 318 28.99 -8.91 -8.49
CA SER A 318 29.29 -9.44 -9.80
C SER A 318 28.02 -9.76 -10.59
N LEU A 319 27.08 -10.48 -10.01
CA LEU A 319 25.81 -10.83 -10.65
C LEU A 319 25.06 -9.58 -11.14
N GLU A 320 24.95 -8.55 -10.31
CA GLU A 320 24.29 -7.31 -10.68
C GLU A 320 24.97 -6.61 -11.86
N LYS A 321 26.33 -6.56 -11.86
CA LYS A 321 27.10 -5.95 -12.95
C LYS A 321 27.02 -6.69 -14.26
N HIS A 322 26.76 -8.02 -14.23
CA HIS A 322 26.68 -8.87 -15.42
C HIS A 322 25.24 -9.30 -15.77
N GLY A 323 24.24 -8.49 -15.40
CA GLY A 323 22.85 -8.75 -15.74
C GLY A 323 22.28 -10.01 -15.07
N TRP A 324 22.79 -10.31 -13.86
CA TRP A 324 22.34 -11.44 -13.04
C TRP A 324 22.66 -12.82 -13.66
N GLU A 325 23.75 -12.89 -14.42
CA GLU A 325 24.31 -14.11 -15.00
C GLU A 325 25.70 -14.39 -14.44
N LEU A 326 26.17 -15.65 -14.59
CA LEU A 326 27.56 -16.00 -14.32
C LEU A 326 28.39 -15.71 -15.57
N ASP A 327 29.61 -15.23 -15.37
CA ASP A 327 30.62 -15.02 -16.43
C ASP A 327 31.03 -16.33 -17.11
#